data_2e107e5dfa80d83e4e17d36b8acd6364
#
_entry.id   2e107e5dfa80d83e4e17d36b8acd6364
#
_cell.length_a   1.000
_cell.length_b   1.000
_cell.length_c   1.000
_cell.angle_alpha   90.00
_cell.angle_beta   90.00
_cell.angle_gamma   90.00
#
_symmetry.space_group_name_H-M   'P 1'
#
loop_
_entity.id
_entity.type
_entity.pdbx_description
1 polymer ?
#
loop_
_entity_poly.entity_id
_entity_poly.type
_entity_poly.pdbx_seq_one_letter_code
_entity_poly.pdbx_strand_id
1 'polypeptide(L)'
;MDKSECQMVKSFLLVFLLSSLNAGVYETNCVQCHGKLPVSIDKYFYRYLLKYSSEREVKKAMLHYLQKPSQKQSVMGEAFISRFGVKHKSQLSNTALKKALNVYWNNYKVFGKLK
;
A
#
# COMPACT_ATOMS: atom_id res chain seq x y z
N MET A 1 8.54 -6.08 -10.90
CA MET A 1 8.45 -6.85 -9.66
C MET A 1 7.38 -7.91 -9.80
N ASP A 2 7.74 -9.10 -9.49
CA ASP A 2 6.85 -10.23 -9.64
C ASP A 2 5.97 -10.38 -8.41
N LYS A 3 4.68 -10.69 -8.62
CA LYS A 3 3.75 -10.97 -7.54
C LYS A 3 4.19 -12.16 -6.69
N SER A 4 4.77 -13.16 -7.31
CA SER A 4 5.18 -14.36 -6.61
C SER A 4 6.27 -14.08 -5.59
N GLU A 5 7.11 -13.09 -5.82
CA GLU A 5 8.14 -12.71 -4.87
C GLU A 5 7.55 -12.20 -3.56
N CYS A 6 6.47 -11.45 -3.63
CA CYS A 6 5.82 -10.95 -2.43
C CYS A 6 5.06 -12.03 -1.68
N GLN A 7 4.71 -13.11 -2.37
CA GLN A 7 3.95 -14.20 -1.77
C GLN A 7 4.79 -15.39 -1.33
N MET A 8 5.92 -15.59 -1.96
CA MET A 8 6.79 -16.71 -1.65
C MET A 8 7.27 -16.72 -0.20
N VAL A 9 7.42 -15.55 0.36
CA VAL A 9 7.83 -15.41 1.75
C VAL A 9 6.85 -16.09 2.70
N LYS A 10 5.60 -16.19 2.31
CA LYS A 10 4.57 -16.79 3.16
C LYS A 10 4.77 -18.28 3.38
N SER A 11 5.26 -18.98 2.39
CA SER A 11 5.48 -20.42 2.50
C SER A 11 6.57 -20.77 3.49
N PHE A 12 7.60 -19.95 3.53
CA PHE A 12 8.68 -20.14 4.47
C PHE A 12 8.29 -19.80 5.90
N LEU A 13 7.39 -18.84 6.06
CA LEU A 13 6.99 -18.36 7.37
C LEU A 13 6.11 -19.33 8.12
N LEU A 14 5.57 -20.32 7.44
CA LEU A 14 4.76 -21.34 8.11
C LEU A 14 5.53 -22.09 9.20
N VAL A 15 6.82 -22.24 9.01
CA VAL A 15 7.67 -22.94 9.97
C VAL A 15 7.95 -22.08 11.21
N PHE A 16 7.84 -20.78 11.06
CA PHE A 16 8.13 -19.83 12.14
C PHE A 16 6.89 -19.10 12.60
N LEU A 17 5.76 -19.76 12.49
CA LEU A 17 4.46 -19.14 12.71
C LEU A 17 4.32 -18.41 14.03
N LEU A 18 4.94 -18.93 15.06
CA LEU A 18 4.81 -18.37 16.40
C LEU A 18 5.56 -17.07 16.57
N SER A 19 6.67 -16.92 15.84
CA SER A 19 7.48 -15.70 15.95
C SER A 19 7.07 -14.61 14.97
N SER A 20 6.30 -14.96 13.94
CA SER A 20 5.90 -14.02 12.90
C SER A 20 4.47 -13.53 13.05
N LEU A 21 3.83 -13.81 14.16
CA LEU A 21 2.46 -13.38 14.40
C LEU A 21 2.28 -11.86 14.38
N ASN A 22 3.37 -11.12 14.54
CA ASN A 22 3.33 -9.67 14.55
C ASN A 22 3.49 -9.04 13.18
N ALA A 23 3.82 -9.83 12.15
CA ALA A 23 3.94 -9.31 10.80
C ALA A 23 2.54 -9.08 10.26
N GLY A 24 2.10 -7.83 10.26
CA GLY A 24 0.78 -7.45 9.80
C GLY A 24 0.64 -7.55 8.29
N VAL A 25 -0.61 -7.51 7.83
CA VAL A 25 -0.93 -7.55 6.41
C VAL A 25 -0.30 -6.37 5.67
N TYR A 26 -0.19 -5.22 6.31
CA TYR A 26 0.41 -4.03 5.74
C TYR A 26 1.90 -4.25 5.47
N GLU A 27 2.66 -4.70 6.46
CA GLU A 27 4.09 -4.91 6.32
C GLU A 27 4.40 -5.97 5.26
N THR A 28 3.67 -7.06 5.29
CA THR A 28 3.91 -8.19 4.40
C THR A 28 3.54 -7.88 2.95
N ASN A 29 2.44 -7.17 2.73
CA ASN A 29 1.89 -7.01 1.39
C ASN A 29 2.12 -5.62 0.79
N CYS A 30 2.46 -4.64 1.59
CA CYS A 30 2.67 -3.27 1.10
C CYS A 30 4.12 -2.85 1.24
N VAL A 31 4.64 -2.87 2.45
CA VAL A 31 5.99 -2.35 2.73
C VAL A 31 7.07 -3.12 1.98
N GLN A 32 6.98 -4.45 1.96
CA GLN A 32 7.99 -5.26 1.30
C GLN A 32 8.07 -4.98 -0.20
N CYS A 33 6.94 -4.85 -0.86
CA CYS A 33 6.92 -4.58 -2.29
C CYS A 33 7.30 -3.13 -2.59
N HIS A 34 6.78 -2.18 -1.82
CA HIS A 34 7.08 -0.77 -2.03
C HIS A 34 8.51 -0.41 -1.66
N GLY A 35 9.15 -1.18 -0.78
CA GLY A 35 10.54 -0.97 -0.45
C GLY A 35 11.50 -1.12 -1.62
N LYS A 36 11.06 -1.79 -2.69
CA LYS A 36 11.87 -1.99 -3.89
C LYS A 36 11.64 -0.92 -4.96
N LEU A 37 10.73 0.00 -4.72
CA LEU A 37 10.44 1.07 -5.66
C LEU A 37 11.28 2.31 -5.34
N PRO A 38 11.54 3.14 -6.36
CA PRO A 38 12.37 4.34 -6.16
C PRO A 38 11.70 5.42 -5.31
N VAL A 39 10.37 5.35 -5.19
CA VAL A 39 9.61 6.30 -4.38
C VAL A 39 9.17 5.58 -3.11
N SER A 40 9.43 6.18 -1.96
CA SER A 40 9.07 5.59 -0.68
C SER A 40 7.57 5.62 -0.46
N ILE A 41 7.08 4.69 0.36
CA ILE A 41 5.64 4.47 0.53
C ILE A 41 4.92 5.69 1.14
N ASP A 42 5.62 6.49 1.94
CA ASP A 42 5.05 7.71 2.51
C ASP A 42 4.73 8.77 1.45
N LYS A 43 5.50 8.78 0.36
CA LYS A 43 5.28 9.75 -0.72
C LYS A 43 3.94 9.53 -1.40
N TYR A 44 3.55 8.28 -1.59
CA TYR A 44 2.22 7.98 -2.15
C TYR A 44 1.12 8.45 -1.20
N PHE A 45 1.32 8.26 0.10
CA PHE A 45 0.36 8.71 1.10
C PHE A 45 0.12 10.22 0.99
N TYR A 46 1.19 11.00 0.92
CA TYR A 46 1.06 12.44 0.87
C TYR A 46 0.41 12.94 -0.43
N ARG A 47 0.61 12.23 -1.53
CA ARG A 47 -0.07 12.56 -2.77
C ARG A 47 -1.57 12.35 -2.67
N TYR A 48 -1.98 11.25 -2.05
CA TYR A 48 -3.40 11.01 -1.78
C TYR A 48 -3.97 12.06 -0.85
N LEU A 49 -3.24 12.41 0.18
CA LEU A 49 -3.69 13.39 1.15
C LEU A 49 -3.89 14.76 0.51
N LEU A 50 -2.98 15.17 -0.37
CA LEU A 50 -3.11 16.44 -1.09
C LEU A 50 -4.33 16.45 -2.01
N LYS A 51 -4.65 15.32 -2.61
CA LYS A 51 -5.76 15.25 -3.56
C LYS A 51 -7.12 15.13 -2.88
N TYR A 52 -7.20 14.35 -1.82
CA TYR A 52 -8.49 14.00 -1.20
C TYR A 52 -8.74 14.65 0.16
N SER A 53 -7.72 15.05 0.86
CA SER A 53 -7.75 15.90 2.06
C SER A 53 -8.43 15.35 3.32
N SER A 54 -9.08 14.20 3.27
CA SER A 54 -9.72 13.63 4.47
C SER A 54 -9.41 12.14 4.57
N GLU A 55 -9.42 11.64 5.78
CA GLU A 55 -9.17 10.21 6.04
C GLU A 55 -10.12 9.32 5.25
N ARG A 56 -11.40 9.64 5.31
CA ARG A 56 -12.42 8.85 4.65
C ARG A 56 -12.19 8.79 3.14
N GLU A 57 -11.97 9.95 2.51
CA GLU A 57 -11.81 10.03 1.06
C GLU A 57 -10.48 9.44 0.60
N VAL A 58 -9.42 9.64 1.38
CA VAL A 58 -8.12 9.05 1.09
C VAL A 58 -8.21 7.53 1.10
N LYS A 59 -8.76 6.96 2.16
CA LYS A 59 -8.89 5.50 2.27
C LYS A 59 -9.77 4.91 1.19
N LYS A 60 -10.86 5.59 0.88
CA LYS A 60 -11.77 5.17 -0.18
C LYS A 60 -11.09 5.14 -1.54
N ALA A 61 -10.33 6.19 -1.85
CA ALA A 61 -9.61 6.27 -3.10
C ALA A 61 -8.52 5.22 -3.20
N MET A 62 -7.77 5.01 -2.12
CA MET A 62 -6.75 3.99 -2.08
C MET A 62 -7.33 2.58 -2.27
N LEU A 63 -8.42 2.29 -1.57
CA LEU A 63 -9.08 1.00 -1.68
C LEU A 63 -9.53 0.74 -3.12
N HIS A 64 -10.18 1.71 -3.72
CA HIS A 64 -10.64 1.60 -5.10
C HIS A 64 -9.47 1.37 -6.05
N TYR A 65 -8.39 2.13 -5.90
CA TYR A 65 -7.22 2.00 -6.76
C TYR A 65 -6.58 0.61 -6.62
N LEU A 66 -6.45 0.11 -5.41
CA LEU A 66 -5.84 -1.20 -5.18
C LEU A 66 -6.68 -2.34 -5.75
N GLN A 67 -8.00 -2.18 -5.76
CA GLN A 67 -8.90 -3.17 -6.34
C GLN A 67 -8.97 -3.10 -7.85
N LYS A 68 -8.87 -1.90 -8.43
CA LYS A 68 -8.93 -1.66 -9.86
C LYS A 68 -7.91 -0.60 -10.28
N PRO A 69 -6.63 -0.94 -10.29
CA PRO A 69 -5.60 0.04 -10.68
C PRO A 69 -5.80 0.51 -12.10
N SER A 70 -5.62 1.81 -12.32
CA SER A 70 -5.69 2.39 -13.65
C SER A 70 -4.81 3.62 -13.72
N GLN A 71 -4.36 3.96 -14.92
CA GLN A 71 -3.57 5.16 -15.12
C GLN A 71 -4.34 6.41 -14.71
N LYS A 72 -5.62 6.44 -15.03
CA LYS A 72 -6.48 7.59 -14.75
C LYS A 72 -6.61 7.87 -13.25
N GLN A 73 -6.64 6.83 -12.44
CA GLN A 73 -6.86 6.96 -11.00
C GLN A 73 -5.59 7.00 -10.19
N SER A 74 -4.45 6.79 -10.82
CA SER A 74 -3.17 6.87 -10.13
C SER A 74 -2.90 8.30 -9.67
N VAL A 75 -2.35 8.44 -8.47
CA VAL A 75 -1.92 9.74 -7.97
C VAL A 75 -0.53 10.12 -8.47
N MET A 76 0.13 9.21 -9.16
CA MET A 76 1.46 9.46 -9.72
C MET A 76 1.34 10.11 -11.10
N GLY A 77 2.34 10.93 -11.45
CA GLY A 77 2.34 11.64 -12.72
C GLY A 77 2.62 10.73 -13.92
N GLU A 78 2.37 11.24 -15.11
CA GLU A 78 2.55 10.49 -16.34
C GLU A 78 3.97 9.96 -16.52
N ALA A 79 4.97 10.74 -16.16
CA ALA A 79 6.36 10.32 -16.29
C ALA A 79 6.66 9.09 -15.44
N PHE A 80 6.10 9.06 -14.24
CA PHE A 80 6.26 7.91 -13.35
C PHE A 80 5.56 6.68 -13.94
N ILE A 81 4.34 6.84 -14.39
CA ILE A 81 3.55 5.74 -14.95
C ILE A 81 4.19 5.21 -16.22
N SER A 82 4.70 6.10 -17.07
CA SER A 82 5.38 5.72 -18.28
C SER A 82 6.60 4.83 -18.01
N ARG A 83 7.29 5.12 -16.92
CA ARG A 83 8.53 4.41 -16.58
C ARG A 83 8.28 3.13 -15.77
N PHE A 84 7.36 3.17 -14.82
CA PHE A 84 7.16 2.07 -13.88
C PHE A 84 5.84 1.34 -14.04
N GLY A 85 4.93 1.90 -14.84
CA GLY A 85 3.64 1.28 -15.09
C GLY A 85 2.64 1.51 -13.96
N VAL A 86 1.50 0.87 -14.11
CA VAL A 86 0.42 0.91 -13.12
C VAL A 86 0.54 -0.34 -12.25
N LYS A 87 0.26 -0.19 -10.96
CA LYS A 87 0.29 -1.29 -10.03
C LYS A 87 -0.65 -2.42 -10.46
N HIS A 88 -0.25 -3.65 -10.21
CA HIS A 88 -1.13 -4.80 -10.42
C HIS A 88 -2.24 -4.81 -9.36
N LYS A 89 -3.40 -5.34 -9.76
CA LYS A 89 -4.53 -5.48 -8.86
C LYS A 89 -4.11 -6.27 -7.62
N SER A 90 -4.53 -5.78 -6.45
CA SER A 90 -4.27 -6.48 -5.20
C SER A 90 -5.07 -7.78 -5.13
N GLN A 91 -4.47 -8.81 -4.57
CA GLN A 91 -5.14 -10.09 -4.34
C GLN A 91 -5.68 -10.22 -2.92
N LEU A 92 -5.51 -9.20 -2.10
CA LEU A 92 -6.03 -9.22 -0.76
C LEU A 92 -7.55 -9.06 -0.77
N SER A 93 -8.21 -9.66 0.22
CA SER A 93 -9.63 -9.47 0.41
C SER A 93 -9.92 -8.01 0.77
N ASN A 94 -11.17 -7.61 0.61
CA ASN A 94 -11.61 -6.27 0.97
C ASN A 94 -11.31 -5.97 2.43
N THR A 95 -11.57 -6.92 3.31
CA THR A 95 -11.31 -6.77 4.75
C THR A 95 -9.81 -6.58 5.03
N ALA A 96 -8.98 -7.38 4.38
CA ALA A 96 -7.52 -7.29 4.56
C ALA A 96 -6.98 -5.98 4.03
N LEU A 97 -7.50 -5.49 2.89
CA LEU A 97 -7.10 -4.21 2.34
C LEU A 97 -7.46 -3.06 3.28
N LYS A 98 -8.67 -3.08 3.82
CA LYS A 98 -9.10 -2.04 4.76
C LYS A 98 -8.23 -2.01 6.01
N LYS A 99 -7.90 -3.20 6.49
CA LYS A 99 -7.03 -3.32 7.66
C LYS A 99 -5.64 -2.75 7.37
N ALA A 100 -5.08 -3.08 6.23
CA ALA A 100 -3.77 -2.57 5.83
C ALA A 100 -3.80 -1.05 5.65
N LEU A 101 -4.86 -0.51 5.08
CA LEU A 101 -5.00 0.92 4.87
C LEU A 101 -5.16 1.68 6.20
N ASN A 102 -5.78 1.06 7.19
CA ASN A 102 -5.86 1.66 8.52
C ASN A 102 -4.48 1.78 9.16
N VAL A 103 -3.64 0.76 9.01
CA VAL A 103 -2.26 0.81 9.49
C VAL A 103 -1.48 1.89 8.76
N TYR A 104 -1.63 1.93 7.44
CA TYR A 104 -0.97 2.92 6.59
C TYR A 104 -1.34 4.34 7.01
N TRP A 105 -2.64 4.59 7.19
CA TRP A 105 -3.12 5.89 7.63
C TRP A 105 -2.52 6.27 8.98
N ASN A 106 -2.55 5.37 9.95
CA ASN A 106 -2.06 5.65 11.29
C ASN A 106 -0.56 5.92 11.31
N ASN A 107 0.19 5.29 10.41
CA ASN A 107 1.63 5.49 10.33
C ASN A 107 2.00 6.88 9.82
N TYR A 108 1.23 7.43 8.89
CA TYR A 108 1.62 8.65 8.18
C TYR A 108 0.68 9.83 8.36
N LYS A 109 -0.42 9.66 9.06
CA LYS A 109 -1.34 10.78 9.31
C LYS A 109 -0.58 11.92 10.00
N VAL A 110 -0.94 13.14 9.61
CA VAL A 110 -0.24 14.32 10.15
C VAL A 110 -0.89 14.88 11.41
N PHE A 111 -2.12 14.45 11.69
CA PHE A 111 -2.84 14.90 12.89
C PHE A 111 -2.12 14.40 14.14
N GLY A 112 -1.89 15.29 15.08
CA GLY A 112 -1.15 14.95 16.27
C GLY A 112 0.35 15.05 16.14
N LYS A 113 0.85 15.17 14.91
CA LYS A 113 2.28 15.37 14.66
C LYS A 113 2.63 16.82 14.43
N LEU A 114 1.64 17.60 14.06
CA LEU A 114 1.80 19.04 13.92
C LEU A 114 1.58 19.68 15.27
N LYS A 115 2.49 20.54 15.67
CA LYS A 115 2.42 21.24 16.95
C LYS A 115 2.41 22.74 16.76
#